data_cc9ca337d823a32992d605abcfeb9033
#
_entry.id   cc9ca337d823a32992d605abcfeb9033
#
_cell.length_a   1.000
_cell.length_b   1.000
_cell.length_c   1.000
_cell.angle_alpha   90.00
_cell.angle_beta   90.00
_cell.angle_gamma   90.00
#
_symmetry.space_group_name_H-M   'P 1'
#
loop_
_entity.id
_entity.type
_entity.pdbx_description
1 polymer ?
#
loop_
_entity_poly.entity_id
_entity_poly.type
_entity_poly.pdbx_seq_one_letter_code
_entity_poly.pdbx_strand_id
1 'polypeptide(L)'
;GDNSDLQATGWQDWYEGVRKTFADVQQRHEQVFVGGLSMGAVMSMYLASEHPGRISGLLMYSTTLKYDGWSINKLAFLTPLLMKIPFGVHICRFEEKPPYGIKNERLRAIVEKQMKAGESSNAGLLTMEGVTVRELHRMNAVVKKRMPSILTPALVLHSSEDDITSTWNADYVERKLGGPVTKILLDNCYHMITVDLQYQRVIELSADFIQQRVVAPAVREDYRQLA
;
A
#
# COMPACT_ATOMS: atom_id res chain seq x y z
N GLY A 1 1.22 -12.60 11.52
CA GLY A 1 0.53 -13.75 10.95
C GLY A 1 1.48 -14.56 10.11
N ASP A 2 1.27 -15.85 10.03
CA ASP A 2 2.02 -16.72 9.15
C ASP A 2 1.25 -16.99 7.83
N ASN A 3 1.81 -17.81 6.93
CA ASN A 3 1.16 -18.17 5.67
C ASN A 3 -0.19 -18.89 5.88
N SER A 4 -0.40 -19.60 6.98
CA SER A 4 -1.62 -20.34 7.26
C SER A 4 -2.79 -19.38 7.53
N ASP A 5 -2.55 -18.28 8.23
CA ASP A 5 -3.56 -17.25 8.49
C ASP A 5 -4.03 -16.59 7.20
N LEU A 6 -3.08 -16.26 6.28
CA LEU A 6 -3.40 -15.66 5.00
C LEU A 6 -4.18 -16.59 4.04
N GLN A 7 -3.95 -17.91 4.15
CA GLN A 7 -4.69 -18.89 3.36
C GLN A 7 -6.13 -19.11 3.86
N ALA A 8 -6.35 -18.95 5.17
CA ALA A 8 -7.64 -19.14 5.81
C ALA A 8 -8.55 -17.91 5.78
N THR A 9 -8.00 -16.72 5.41
CA THR A 9 -8.70 -15.43 5.47
C THR A 9 -8.82 -14.77 4.11
N GLY A 10 -9.89 -14.00 3.93
CA GLY A 10 -10.08 -13.15 2.74
C GLY A 10 -9.56 -11.73 2.96
N TRP A 11 -9.53 -10.95 1.89
CA TRP A 11 -9.08 -9.55 1.97
C TRP A 11 -9.98 -8.70 2.90
N GLN A 12 -11.24 -9.08 3.09
CA GLN A 12 -12.15 -8.39 4.02
C GLN A 12 -11.70 -8.58 5.47
N ASP A 13 -11.19 -9.74 5.83
CA ASP A 13 -10.67 -10.03 7.17
C ASP A 13 -9.40 -9.19 7.44
N TRP A 14 -8.53 -9.07 6.43
CA TRP A 14 -7.34 -8.20 6.52
C TRP A 14 -7.72 -6.74 6.71
N TYR A 15 -8.73 -6.29 5.94
CA TYR A 15 -9.25 -4.93 6.04
C TYR A 15 -9.90 -4.65 7.40
N GLU A 16 -10.54 -5.63 8.02
CA GLU A 16 -11.19 -5.44 9.32
C GLU A 16 -10.20 -4.99 10.40
N GLY A 17 -8.97 -5.48 10.38
CA GLY A 17 -7.89 -4.99 11.25
C GLY A 17 -7.58 -3.52 11.01
N VAL A 18 -7.49 -3.10 9.76
CA VAL A 18 -7.26 -1.69 9.37
C VAL A 18 -8.43 -0.81 9.84
N ARG A 19 -9.66 -1.24 9.61
CA ARG A 19 -10.89 -0.54 10.00
C ARG A 19 -10.98 -0.32 11.51
N LYS A 20 -10.69 -1.34 12.33
CA LYS A 20 -10.67 -1.24 13.79
C LYS A 20 -9.63 -0.24 14.27
N THR A 21 -8.39 -0.35 13.77
CA THR A 21 -7.32 0.59 14.10
C THR A 21 -7.69 2.03 13.74
N PHE A 22 -8.29 2.23 12.55
CA PHE A 22 -8.75 3.55 12.12
C PHE A 22 -9.82 4.13 13.06
N ALA A 23 -10.81 3.31 13.45
CA ALA A 23 -11.86 3.73 14.38
C ALA A 23 -11.29 4.17 15.73
N ASP A 24 -10.31 3.44 16.27
CA ASP A 24 -9.65 3.77 17.52
C ASP A 24 -8.81 5.06 17.43
N VAL A 25 -8.13 5.28 16.31
CA VAL A 25 -7.37 6.51 16.07
C VAL A 25 -8.28 7.71 15.94
N GLN A 26 -9.41 7.58 15.21
CA GLN A 26 -10.38 8.66 15.03
C GLN A 26 -11.02 9.15 16.33
N GLN A 27 -11.15 8.30 17.34
CA GLN A 27 -11.69 8.72 18.65
C GLN A 27 -10.74 9.66 19.39
N ARG A 28 -9.45 9.64 19.06
CA ARG A 28 -8.39 10.39 19.77
C ARG A 28 -7.82 11.55 18.99
N HIS A 29 -8.07 11.61 17.68
CA HIS A 29 -7.48 12.59 16.78
C HIS A 29 -8.50 13.17 15.83
N GLU A 30 -8.52 14.50 15.71
CA GLU A 30 -9.41 15.22 14.79
C GLU A 30 -8.97 15.06 13.31
N GLN A 31 -7.67 14.96 13.08
CA GLN A 31 -7.10 14.80 11.75
C GLN A 31 -6.32 13.49 11.67
N VAL A 32 -6.67 12.67 10.71
CA VAL A 32 -6.05 11.37 10.48
C VAL A 32 -5.56 11.26 9.05
N PHE A 33 -4.29 10.94 8.88
CA PHE A 33 -3.70 10.55 7.61
C PHE A 33 -3.55 9.04 7.59
N VAL A 34 -3.84 8.45 6.45
CA VAL A 34 -3.75 6.99 6.28
C VAL A 34 -2.79 6.69 5.14
N GLY A 35 -1.91 5.76 5.36
CA GLY A 35 -0.93 5.39 4.34
C GLY A 35 -0.57 3.92 4.36
N GLY A 36 0.09 3.48 3.31
CA GLY A 36 0.59 2.13 3.21
C GLY A 36 1.49 1.90 2.01
N LEU A 37 2.29 0.85 2.12
CA LEU A 37 3.13 0.35 1.05
C LEU A 37 2.38 -0.77 0.30
N SER A 38 2.48 -0.80 -1.02
CA SER A 38 2.01 -1.89 -1.87
C SER A 38 0.50 -2.18 -1.66
N MET A 39 0.16 -3.34 -1.14
CA MET A 39 -1.21 -3.71 -0.74
C MET A 39 -1.78 -2.76 0.32
N GLY A 40 -0.96 -2.27 1.25
CA GLY A 40 -1.37 -1.31 2.26
C GLY A 40 -1.89 0.00 1.65
N ALA A 41 -1.32 0.46 0.54
CA ALA A 41 -1.84 1.60 -0.22
C ALA A 41 -3.24 1.32 -0.81
N VAL A 42 -3.47 0.10 -1.30
CA VAL A 42 -4.79 -0.30 -1.82
C VAL A 42 -5.83 -0.36 -0.70
N MET A 43 -5.47 -0.91 0.47
CA MET A 43 -6.36 -0.91 1.66
C MET A 43 -6.67 0.50 2.15
N SER A 44 -5.69 1.41 2.10
CA SER A 44 -5.88 2.83 2.46
C SER A 44 -6.90 3.52 1.55
N MET A 45 -6.87 3.24 0.23
CA MET A 45 -7.88 3.72 -0.70
C MET A 45 -9.27 3.12 -0.40
N TYR A 46 -9.32 1.83 -0.10
CA TYR A 46 -10.59 1.20 0.26
C TYR A 46 -11.18 1.86 1.51
N LEU A 47 -10.38 2.06 2.55
CA LEU A 47 -10.77 2.75 3.77
C LEU A 47 -11.30 4.16 3.48
N ALA A 48 -10.60 4.93 2.66
CA ALA A 48 -11.03 6.28 2.28
C ALA A 48 -12.37 6.28 1.54
N SER A 49 -12.65 5.25 0.72
CA SER A 49 -13.93 5.11 0.02
C SER A 49 -15.10 4.81 0.96
N GLU A 50 -14.84 4.16 2.10
CA GLU A 50 -15.84 3.83 3.12
C GLU A 50 -16.07 4.97 4.13
N HIS A 51 -15.09 5.88 4.25
CA HIS A 51 -15.09 6.97 5.23
C HIS A 51 -14.86 8.34 4.57
N PRO A 52 -15.75 8.78 3.64
CA PRO A 52 -15.60 10.06 2.95
C PRO A 52 -15.53 11.23 3.92
N GLY A 53 -14.55 12.13 3.72
CA GLY A 53 -14.34 13.30 4.56
C GLY A 53 -13.75 13.05 5.95
N ARG A 54 -13.43 11.78 6.31
CA ARG A 54 -12.90 11.41 7.62
C ARG A 54 -11.38 11.22 7.62
N ILE A 55 -10.76 11.23 6.46
CA ILE A 55 -9.32 11.06 6.25
C ILE A 55 -8.78 12.35 5.63
N SER A 56 -7.79 12.96 6.28
CA SER A 56 -7.21 14.25 5.87
C SER A 56 -6.26 14.13 4.68
N GLY A 57 -5.69 12.94 4.45
CA GLY A 57 -4.85 12.66 3.29
C GLY A 57 -4.41 11.20 3.23
N LEU A 58 -4.11 10.74 2.01
CA LEU A 58 -3.59 9.42 1.71
C LEU A 58 -2.09 9.49 1.38
N LEU A 59 -1.31 8.60 2.00
CA LEU A 59 0.12 8.41 1.73
C LEU A 59 0.31 7.04 1.06
N MET A 60 0.47 7.05 -0.25
CA MET A 60 0.44 5.85 -1.08
C MET A 60 1.83 5.54 -1.63
N TYR A 61 2.43 4.47 -1.14
CA TYR A 61 3.79 4.06 -1.47
C TYR A 61 3.77 2.80 -2.33
N SER A 62 4.41 2.84 -3.49
CA SER A 62 4.50 1.71 -4.44
C SER A 62 3.18 0.94 -4.60
N THR A 63 2.09 1.67 -4.87
CA THR A 63 0.73 1.11 -4.95
C THR A 63 0.67 -0.07 -5.91
N THR A 64 0.12 -1.21 -5.47
CA THR A 64 0.08 -2.44 -6.26
C THR A 64 -1.34 -2.80 -6.71
N LEU A 65 -1.75 -2.24 -7.84
CA LEU A 65 -3.00 -2.60 -8.54
C LEU A 65 -2.79 -3.70 -9.58
N LYS A 66 -1.53 -3.91 -10.00
CA LYS A 66 -1.10 -4.90 -10.98
C LYS A 66 0.37 -5.25 -10.73
N TYR A 67 0.67 -6.53 -10.78
CA TYR A 67 2.03 -7.06 -10.70
C TYR A 67 2.61 -7.12 -12.11
N ASP A 68 3.38 -6.11 -12.52
CA ASP A 68 3.91 -5.94 -13.87
C ASP A 68 5.31 -5.30 -13.90
N GLY A 69 6.03 -5.35 -12.78
CA GLY A 69 7.42 -4.93 -12.70
C GLY A 69 8.36 -5.84 -13.50
N TRP A 70 9.59 -5.40 -13.67
CA TRP A 70 10.56 -6.10 -14.54
C TRP A 70 11.03 -7.45 -14.00
N SER A 71 10.93 -7.72 -12.68
CA SER A 71 11.24 -9.03 -12.10
C SER A 71 10.09 -10.03 -12.21
N ILE A 72 8.88 -9.56 -12.52
CA ILE A 72 7.69 -10.39 -12.60
C ILE A 72 7.68 -11.18 -13.91
N ASN A 73 7.36 -12.47 -13.83
CA ASN A 73 7.26 -13.33 -15.00
C ASN A 73 6.25 -12.74 -16.00
N LYS A 74 6.66 -12.65 -17.26
CA LYS A 74 5.81 -12.11 -18.35
C LYS A 74 4.48 -12.84 -18.50
N LEU A 75 4.38 -14.11 -18.10
CA LEU A 75 3.12 -14.86 -18.10
C LEU A 75 2.20 -14.52 -16.93
N ALA A 76 2.62 -13.68 -15.98
CA ALA A 76 1.79 -13.27 -14.85
C ALA A 76 0.51 -12.53 -15.27
N PHE A 77 0.43 -12.00 -16.50
CA PHE A 77 -0.81 -11.42 -17.02
C PHE A 77 -1.94 -12.46 -17.16
N LEU A 78 -1.63 -13.76 -17.22
CA LEU A 78 -2.59 -14.86 -17.25
C LEU A 78 -3.14 -15.21 -15.86
N THR A 79 -2.49 -14.73 -14.79
CA THR A 79 -2.88 -15.03 -13.41
C THR A 79 -4.36 -14.78 -13.12
N PRO A 80 -4.99 -13.65 -13.53
CA PRO A 80 -6.42 -13.43 -13.29
C PRO A 80 -7.32 -14.47 -13.97
N LEU A 81 -6.88 -15.05 -15.07
CA LEU A 81 -7.63 -16.10 -15.77
C LEU A 81 -7.46 -17.45 -15.05
N LEU A 82 -6.23 -17.79 -14.66
CA LEU A 82 -5.93 -19.02 -13.90
C LEU A 82 -6.66 -19.04 -12.54
N MET A 83 -6.80 -17.88 -11.88
CA MET A 83 -7.52 -17.75 -10.60
C MET A 83 -9.02 -17.97 -10.72
N LYS A 84 -9.61 -18.02 -11.93
CA LYS A 84 -11.02 -18.37 -12.16
C LYS A 84 -11.27 -19.88 -12.27
N ILE A 85 -10.21 -20.66 -12.46
CA ILE A 85 -10.31 -22.12 -12.56
C ILE A 85 -10.47 -22.69 -11.14
N PRO A 86 -11.45 -23.58 -10.86
CA PRO A 86 -11.78 -24.04 -9.50
C PRO A 86 -10.61 -24.59 -8.68
N PHE A 87 -9.65 -25.25 -9.29
CA PHE A 87 -8.45 -25.80 -8.63
C PHE A 87 -7.16 -24.99 -8.88
N GLY A 88 -7.19 -23.99 -9.77
CA GLY A 88 -6.00 -23.24 -10.19
C GLY A 88 -5.33 -22.49 -9.05
N VAL A 89 -6.09 -21.97 -8.10
CA VAL A 89 -5.58 -21.25 -6.92
C VAL A 89 -4.76 -22.11 -5.96
N HIS A 90 -5.02 -23.39 -5.87
CA HIS A 90 -4.32 -24.30 -4.96
C HIS A 90 -3.03 -24.87 -5.55
N ILE A 91 -2.85 -24.74 -6.85
CA ILE A 91 -1.65 -25.22 -7.58
C ILE A 91 -0.63 -24.09 -7.75
N CYS A 92 -1.10 -22.83 -7.79
CA CYS A 92 -0.24 -21.68 -8.02
C CYS A 92 0.48 -21.27 -6.74
N ARG A 93 1.81 -21.24 -6.80
CA ARG A 93 2.70 -20.65 -5.79
C ARG A 93 3.54 -19.59 -6.46
N PHE A 94 3.63 -18.44 -5.82
CA PHE A 94 4.42 -17.33 -6.29
C PHE A 94 5.60 -17.14 -5.35
N GLU A 95 6.77 -17.58 -5.77
CA GLU A 95 8.00 -17.38 -5.02
C GLU A 95 8.51 -15.97 -5.24
N GLU A 96 8.81 -15.29 -4.16
CA GLU A 96 9.56 -14.04 -4.24
C GLU A 96 11.02 -14.36 -4.60
N LYS A 97 11.52 -13.61 -5.57
CA LYS A 97 12.89 -13.76 -6.09
C LYS A 97 13.69 -12.48 -5.87
N PRO A 98 15.01 -12.58 -5.75
CA PRO A 98 15.83 -11.38 -5.76
C PRO A 98 15.48 -10.49 -6.95
N PRO A 99 15.43 -9.16 -6.75
CA PRO A 99 15.98 -8.40 -5.61
C PRO A 99 15.01 -8.13 -4.45
N TYR A 100 13.85 -8.78 -4.34
CA TYR A 100 12.88 -8.65 -3.24
C TYR A 100 12.38 -7.21 -3.03
N GLY A 101 12.30 -6.42 -4.06
CA GLY A 101 11.92 -5.02 -3.99
C GLY A 101 12.98 -4.09 -3.37
N ILE A 102 14.23 -4.54 -3.18
CA ILE A 102 15.28 -3.81 -2.46
C ILE A 102 16.52 -3.64 -3.35
N LYS A 103 16.86 -2.40 -3.69
CA LYS A 103 18.05 -2.04 -4.46
C LYS A 103 19.32 -2.04 -3.60
N ASN A 104 19.21 -1.64 -2.33
CA ASN A 104 20.31 -1.64 -1.38
C ASN A 104 20.80 -3.07 -1.13
N GLU A 105 21.99 -3.40 -1.65
CA GLU A 105 22.55 -4.75 -1.59
C GLU A 105 22.82 -5.23 -0.16
N ARG A 106 23.24 -4.34 0.74
CA ARG A 106 23.50 -4.70 2.15
C ARG A 106 22.19 -5.05 2.86
N LEU A 107 21.15 -4.23 2.68
CA LEU A 107 19.83 -4.49 3.26
C LEU A 107 19.24 -5.77 2.66
N ARG A 108 19.32 -5.94 1.35
CA ARG A 108 18.85 -7.13 0.65
C ARG A 108 19.48 -8.42 1.18
N ALA A 109 20.80 -8.43 1.41
CA ALA A 109 21.49 -9.58 1.98
C ALA A 109 21.01 -9.93 3.40
N ILE A 110 20.71 -8.94 4.23
CA ILE A 110 20.14 -9.13 5.56
C ILE A 110 18.74 -9.74 5.46
N VAL A 111 17.87 -9.16 4.63
CA VAL A 111 16.50 -9.63 4.42
C VAL A 111 16.50 -11.06 3.88
N GLU A 112 17.32 -11.37 2.88
CA GLU A 112 17.44 -12.71 2.31
C GLU A 112 17.87 -13.75 3.37
N LYS A 113 18.81 -13.38 4.25
CA LYS A 113 19.24 -14.25 5.35
C LYS A 113 18.08 -14.53 6.33
N GLN A 114 17.32 -13.52 6.71
CA GLN A 114 16.17 -13.66 7.62
C GLN A 114 15.04 -14.48 6.98
N MET A 115 14.73 -14.25 5.70
CA MET A 115 13.75 -15.05 4.96
C MET A 115 14.14 -16.54 4.91
N LYS A 116 15.42 -16.85 4.65
CA LYS A 116 15.91 -18.23 4.65
C LYS A 116 15.92 -18.87 6.03
N ALA A 117 16.07 -18.10 7.11
CA ALA A 117 15.98 -18.56 8.49
C ALA A 117 14.53 -18.82 8.95
N GLY A 118 13.51 -18.50 8.14
CA GLY A 118 12.10 -18.66 8.49
C GLY A 118 11.55 -17.55 9.39
N GLU A 119 12.28 -16.44 9.57
CA GLU A 119 11.87 -15.28 10.35
C GLU A 119 10.93 -14.36 9.53
N SER A 120 9.85 -14.94 9.01
CA SER A 120 8.91 -14.25 8.09
C SER A 120 8.24 -13.01 8.69
N SER A 121 8.16 -12.92 10.03
CA SER A 121 7.58 -11.74 10.71
C SER A 121 8.38 -10.45 10.48
N ASN A 122 9.69 -10.58 10.20
CA ASN A 122 10.61 -9.44 10.06
C ASN A 122 11.01 -9.15 8.61
N ALA A 123 10.93 -10.16 7.74
CA ALA A 123 11.50 -10.08 6.38
C ALA A 123 10.48 -10.32 5.25
N GLY A 124 9.24 -10.64 5.58
CA GLY A 124 8.21 -11.01 4.60
C GLY A 124 8.15 -12.51 4.32
N LEU A 125 7.27 -12.91 3.43
CA LEU A 125 7.03 -14.30 3.08
C LEU A 125 7.79 -14.65 1.79
N LEU A 126 8.53 -15.75 1.80
CA LEU A 126 9.23 -16.28 0.59
C LEU A 126 8.26 -16.73 -0.51
N THR A 127 7.04 -17.08 -0.14
CA THR A 127 6.07 -17.65 -1.07
C THR A 127 4.68 -17.10 -0.79
N MET A 128 4.01 -16.62 -1.83
CA MET A 128 2.60 -16.25 -1.79
C MET A 128 1.77 -17.36 -2.46
N GLU A 129 0.81 -17.89 -1.72
CA GLU A 129 -0.12 -18.90 -2.25
C GLU A 129 -1.14 -18.26 -3.19
N GLY A 130 -1.60 -19.03 -4.18
CA GLY A 130 -2.56 -18.53 -5.17
C GLY A 130 -3.87 -18.01 -4.58
N VAL A 131 -4.29 -18.55 -3.42
CA VAL A 131 -5.46 -18.04 -2.68
C VAL A 131 -5.26 -16.58 -2.27
N THR A 132 -4.11 -16.24 -1.70
CA THR A 132 -3.76 -14.88 -1.30
C THR A 132 -3.73 -13.94 -2.52
N VAL A 133 -3.10 -14.37 -3.61
CA VAL A 133 -3.05 -13.59 -4.85
C VAL A 133 -4.45 -13.36 -5.43
N ARG A 134 -5.34 -14.34 -5.36
CA ARG A 134 -6.75 -14.18 -5.76
C ARG A 134 -7.47 -13.13 -4.92
N GLU A 135 -7.27 -13.14 -3.61
CA GLU A 135 -7.89 -12.15 -2.72
C GLU A 135 -7.36 -10.74 -3.00
N LEU A 136 -6.06 -10.58 -3.28
CA LEU A 136 -5.49 -9.31 -3.75
C LEU A 136 -6.15 -8.83 -5.06
N HIS A 137 -6.33 -9.71 -6.03
CA HIS A 137 -7.03 -9.36 -7.28
C HIS A 137 -8.49 -8.94 -7.05
N ARG A 138 -9.21 -9.61 -6.11
CA ARG A 138 -10.58 -9.26 -5.73
C ARG A 138 -10.65 -7.88 -5.10
N MET A 139 -9.77 -7.60 -4.15
CA MET A 139 -9.65 -6.29 -3.50
C MET A 139 -9.35 -5.19 -4.53
N ASN A 140 -8.36 -5.41 -5.40
CA ASN A 140 -7.99 -4.48 -6.47
C ASN A 140 -9.18 -4.18 -7.41
N ALA A 141 -9.98 -5.18 -7.76
CA ALA A 141 -11.16 -4.99 -8.60
C ALA A 141 -12.23 -4.11 -7.93
N VAL A 142 -12.44 -4.28 -6.63
CA VAL A 142 -13.37 -3.44 -5.83
C VAL A 142 -12.84 -2.01 -5.73
N VAL A 143 -11.57 -1.83 -5.35
CA VAL A 143 -10.96 -0.51 -5.18
C VAL A 143 -10.96 0.28 -6.48
N LYS A 144 -10.58 -0.33 -7.60
CA LYS A 144 -10.59 0.33 -8.92
C LYS A 144 -11.96 0.91 -9.28
N LYS A 145 -13.06 0.26 -8.89
CA LYS A 145 -14.42 0.77 -9.12
C LYS A 145 -14.77 1.96 -8.21
N ARG A 146 -14.18 2.00 -7.00
CA ARG A 146 -14.46 3.04 -6.01
C ARG A 146 -13.54 4.27 -6.13
N MET A 147 -12.40 4.16 -6.82
CA MET A 147 -11.42 5.26 -6.93
C MET A 147 -12.03 6.61 -7.35
N PRO A 148 -12.98 6.69 -8.32
CA PRO A 148 -13.56 7.97 -8.71
C PRO A 148 -14.36 8.68 -7.58
N SER A 149 -14.83 7.95 -6.57
CA SER A 149 -15.55 8.50 -5.42
C SER A 149 -14.63 8.92 -4.26
N ILE A 150 -13.34 8.60 -4.32
CA ILE A 150 -12.37 8.97 -3.28
C ILE A 150 -11.88 10.38 -3.55
N LEU A 151 -12.40 11.34 -2.80
CA LEU A 151 -12.06 12.76 -2.93
C LEU A 151 -10.91 13.19 -2.01
N THR A 152 -10.43 12.30 -1.16
CA THR A 152 -9.32 12.54 -0.23
C THR A 152 -8.04 12.87 -1.02
N PRO A 153 -7.32 13.97 -0.67
CA PRO A 153 -6.03 14.28 -1.30
C PRO A 153 -5.03 13.15 -1.09
N ALA A 154 -4.24 12.83 -2.10
CA ALA A 154 -3.29 11.73 -2.06
C ALA A 154 -1.87 12.16 -2.48
N LEU A 155 -0.88 11.72 -1.73
CA LEU A 155 0.52 11.66 -2.13
C LEU A 155 0.81 10.25 -2.66
N VAL A 156 1.25 10.14 -3.90
CA VAL A 156 1.63 8.88 -4.55
C VAL A 156 3.12 8.90 -4.81
N LEU A 157 3.87 8.08 -4.07
CA LEU A 157 5.30 7.88 -4.27
C LEU A 157 5.54 6.50 -4.90
N HIS A 158 6.27 6.44 -5.99
CA HIS A 158 6.55 5.20 -6.72
C HIS A 158 7.97 5.23 -7.27
N SER A 159 8.65 4.10 -7.29
CA SER A 159 9.96 4.01 -7.92
C SER A 159 9.84 3.91 -9.44
N SER A 160 10.67 4.67 -10.17
CA SER A 160 10.82 4.51 -11.62
C SER A 160 11.48 3.18 -12.00
N GLU A 161 12.19 2.55 -11.04
CA GLU A 161 12.91 1.30 -11.21
C GLU A 161 12.26 0.12 -10.45
N ASP A 162 10.99 0.26 -10.06
CA ASP A 162 10.25 -0.76 -9.28
C ASP A 162 10.27 -2.12 -10.01
N ASP A 163 10.76 -3.14 -9.31
CA ASP A 163 10.92 -4.49 -9.83
C ASP A 163 9.63 -5.34 -9.78
N ILE A 164 8.68 -4.96 -8.93
CA ILE A 164 7.42 -5.69 -8.68
C ILE A 164 6.24 -5.06 -9.41
N THR A 165 6.16 -3.71 -9.42
CA THR A 165 5.05 -2.96 -9.99
C THR A 165 5.54 -1.81 -10.86
N SER A 166 5.11 -1.74 -12.11
CA SER A 166 5.51 -0.64 -13.00
C SER A 166 4.88 0.70 -12.59
N THR A 167 5.43 1.79 -13.10
CA THR A 167 4.89 3.16 -12.91
C THR A 167 3.46 3.31 -13.41
N TRP A 168 2.97 2.38 -14.26
CA TRP A 168 1.57 2.33 -14.67
C TRP A 168 0.61 2.35 -13.46
N ASN A 169 1.01 1.74 -12.35
CA ASN A 169 0.20 1.68 -11.13
C ASN A 169 -0.01 3.10 -10.53
N ALA A 170 1.06 3.89 -10.44
CA ALA A 170 0.99 5.29 -9.99
C ALA A 170 0.20 6.16 -10.96
N ASP A 171 0.43 6.00 -12.28
CA ASP A 171 -0.30 6.71 -13.33
C ASP A 171 -1.79 6.37 -13.33
N TYR A 172 -2.13 5.13 -13.02
CA TYR A 172 -3.53 4.70 -12.92
C TYR A 172 -4.22 5.36 -11.74
N VAL A 173 -3.57 5.42 -10.57
CA VAL A 173 -4.10 6.13 -9.39
C VAL A 173 -4.31 7.60 -9.73
N GLU A 174 -3.31 8.29 -10.28
CA GLU A 174 -3.39 9.70 -10.66
C GLU A 174 -4.58 10.01 -11.58
N ARG A 175 -4.82 9.15 -12.58
CA ARG A 175 -5.92 9.34 -13.54
C ARG A 175 -7.30 8.98 -12.99
N LYS A 176 -7.40 8.11 -11.99
CA LYS A 176 -8.67 7.48 -11.58
C LYS A 176 -9.16 7.90 -10.21
N LEU A 177 -8.30 8.40 -9.35
CA LEU A 177 -8.73 8.94 -8.06
C LEU A 177 -9.55 10.21 -8.29
N GLY A 178 -10.67 10.37 -7.57
CA GLY A 178 -11.56 11.52 -7.72
C GLY A 178 -11.02 12.80 -7.08
N GLY A 179 -10.13 12.67 -6.07
CA GLY A 179 -9.50 13.79 -5.38
C GLY A 179 -8.16 14.21 -6.02
N PRO A 180 -7.55 15.29 -5.51
CA PRO A 180 -6.26 15.76 -6.00
C PRO A 180 -5.13 14.79 -5.66
N VAL A 181 -4.27 14.52 -6.64
CA VAL A 181 -3.11 13.62 -6.50
C VAL A 181 -1.82 14.38 -6.75
N THR A 182 -0.89 14.27 -5.80
CA THR A 182 0.51 14.65 -5.98
C THR A 182 1.31 13.37 -6.23
N LYS A 183 1.71 13.13 -7.48
CA LYS A 183 2.52 11.98 -7.85
C LYS A 183 3.98 12.37 -7.98
N ILE A 184 4.87 11.61 -7.35
CA ILE A 184 6.33 11.78 -7.45
C ILE A 184 6.96 10.42 -7.73
N LEU A 185 7.76 10.35 -8.78
CA LEU A 185 8.59 9.19 -9.08
C LEU A 185 9.95 9.35 -8.40
N LEU A 186 10.41 8.29 -7.77
CA LEU A 186 11.71 8.20 -7.10
C LEU A 186 12.65 7.38 -7.96
N ASP A 187 13.88 7.87 -8.11
CA ASP A 187 14.95 7.15 -8.76
C ASP A 187 15.81 6.41 -7.71
N ASN A 188 16.66 5.50 -8.18
CA ASN A 188 17.62 4.81 -7.33
C ASN A 188 17.04 4.05 -6.12
N CYS A 189 15.88 3.45 -6.27
CA CYS A 189 15.29 2.51 -5.33
C CYS A 189 14.41 1.52 -6.09
N TYR A 190 13.99 0.42 -5.43
CA TYR A 190 13.03 -0.54 -5.97
C TYR A 190 11.70 -0.42 -5.23
N HIS A 191 10.92 -1.51 -5.18
CA HIS A 191 9.55 -1.52 -4.64
C HIS A 191 9.44 -1.05 -3.18
N MET A 192 10.37 -1.46 -2.34
CA MET A 192 10.36 -1.21 -0.88
C MET A 192 10.87 0.18 -0.53
N ILE A 193 10.32 1.23 -1.16
CA ILE A 193 10.80 2.62 -1.07
C ILE A 193 10.91 3.16 0.36
N THR A 194 10.16 2.59 1.32
CA THR A 194 10.16 3.02 2.73
C THR A 194 11.40 2.57 3.52
N VAL A 195 12.19 1.64 2.98
CA VAL A 195 13.40 1.11 3.61
C VAL A 195 14.61 1.09 2.69
N ASP A 196 14.41 1.30 1.39
CA ASP A 196 15.47 1.29 0.38
C ASP A 196 16.25 2.63 0.35
N LEU A 197 17.13 2.80 -0.60
CA LEU A 197 18.09 3.92 -0.71
C LEU A 197 17.45 5.32 -0.64
N GLN A 198 16.18 5.46 -1.01
CA GLN A 198 15.45 6.74 -1.02
C GLN A 198 14.51 6.94 0.19
N TYR A 199 14.60 6.12 1.23
CA TYR A 199 13.67 6.18 2.38
C TYR A 199 13.61 7.57 3.05
N GLN A 200 14.75 8.29 3.12
CA GLN A 200 14.78 9.65 3.69
C GLN A 200 13.94 10.61 2.85
N ARG A 201 14.02 10.51 1.53
CA ARG A 201 13.21 11.32 0.62
C ARG A 201 11.72 11.01 0.76
N VAL A 202 11.36 9.74 0.99
CA VAL A 202 9.98 9.34 1.28
C VAL A 202 9.49 10.01 2.56
N ILE A 203 10.31 10.05 3.62
CA ILE A 203 9.98 10.71 4.89
C ILE A 203 9.75 12.22 4.68
N GLU A 204 10.67 12.91 4.01
CA GLU A 204 10.57 14.35 3.75
C GLU A 204 9.29 14.69 2.99
N LEU A 205 9.05 14.04 1.86
CA LEU A 205 7.87 14.27 1.02
C LEU A 205 6.55 13.98 1.77
N SER A 206 6.55 12.97 2.62
CA SER A 206 5.38 12.62 3.43
C SER A 206 5.15 13.65 4.53
N ALA A 207 6.20 14.12 5.20
CA ALA A 207 6.11 15.16 6.21
C ALA A 207 5.59 16.47 5.61
N ASP A 208 6.15 16.90 4.47
CA ASP A 208 5.71 18.10 3.75
C ASP A 208 4.23 18.01 3.35
N PHE A 209 3.81 16.85 2.81
CA PHE A 209 2.42 16.63 2.43
C PHE A 209 1.46 16.74 3.62
N ILE A 210 1.84 16.16 4.78
CA ILE A 210 1.07 16.22 6.02
C ILE A 210 1.03 17.68 6.53
N GLN A 211 2.17 18.34 6.65
CA GLN A 211 2.28 19.71 7.18
C GLN A 211 1.43 20.70 6.41
N GLN A 212 1.40 20.60 5.08
CA GLN A 212 0.56 21.45 4.21
C GLN A 212 -0.94 21.27 4.44
N ARG A 213 -1.37 20.20 5.10
CA ARG A 213 -2.78 19.82 5.29
C ARG A 213 -3.20 19.77 6.75
N VAL A 214 -2.27 19.90 7.67
CA VAL A 214 -2.60 20.07 9.09
C VAL A 214 -3.18 21.47 9.27
N VAL A 215 -4.48 21.54 9.55
CA VAL A 215 -5.14 22.77 9.97
C VAL A 215 -4.74 23.01 11.41
N ALA A 216 -4.09 24.15 11.69
CA ALA A 216 -3.82 24.56 13.07
C ALA A 216 -5.15 24.56 13.85
N PRO A 217 -5.19 24.01 15.07
CA PRO A 217 -6.39 24.12 15.90
C PRO A 217 -6.78 25.59 15.99
N ALA A 218 -8.03 25.92 15.69
CA ALA A 218 -8.56 27.28 15.85
C ALA A 218 -8.23 27.70 17.29
N VAL A 219 -7.49 28.78 17.47
CA VAL A 219 -7.24 29.38 18.77
C VAL A 219 -8.63 29.69 19.32
N ARG A 220 -9.11 28.92 20.28
CA ARG A 220 -10.31 29.29 21.04
C ARG A 220 -9.89 30.49 21.86
N GLU A 221 -10.16 31.69 21.36
CA GLU A 221 -10.12 32.91 22.16
C GLU A 221 -11.17 32.73 23.25
N ASP A 222 -10.68 32.50 24.45
CA ASP A 222 -11.51 32.36 25.64
C ASP A 222 -11.99 33.77 26.05
N TYR A 223 -13.09 34.24 25.41
CA TYR A 223 -13.74 35.50 25.74
C TYR A 223 -14.41 35.51 27.11
N ARG A 224 -13.92 34.70 28.07
CA ARG A 224 -14.46 34.65 29.44
C ARG A 224 -13.81 35.61 30.43
N GLN A 225 -13.04 36.60 29.99
CA GLN A 225 -12.44 37.60 30.87
C GLN A 225 -12.84 39.07 30.59
N LEU A 226 -13.96 39.31 30.03
CA LEU A 226 -14.52 40.68 29.91
C LEU A 226 -16.00 40.67 30.29
N ALA A 227 -16.33 40.32 31.54
CA ALA A 227 -17.63 40.63 32.17
C ALA A 227 -17.39 40.88 33.64
#